data_3c9cb26d2f56e538eedf526a8bb3a16b
#
_entry.id   3c9cb26d2f56e538eedf526a8bb3a16b
#
_cell.length_a   1.000
_cell.length_b   1.000
_cell.length_c   1.000
_cell.angle_alpha   90.00
_cell.angle_beta   90.00
_cell.angle_gamma   90.00
#
_symmetry.space_group_name_H-M   'P 1'
#
loop_
_entity.id
_entity.type
_entity.pdbx_description
1 polymer ?
#
loop_
_entity_poly.entity_id
_entity_poly.type
_entity_poly.pdbx_seq_one_letter_code
_entity_poly.pdbx_strand_id
1 'polypeptide(L)'
;MKSYIPTINISSLLKSDFNTLDSKRLEDSIKTAMNQGDSVLMILAEGNDKPRFFSRNLMCPTSGLSYANPEPNNFSFNSPKGACPECNGIGSLYKVNENKIIPNSKLSIKNGGLAPQGPQKNSWIFKQIELIAQRYKFKLSDPISKIPKAAMQLILYGGKDRFSVKNKTLGVSREYNIDFDGIANFIEYQYKTTDSRSIKRWAKEYMDKVDCPKCMGTRLKKEAQY
;
A
#
# COMPACT_ATOMS: atom_id res chain seq x y z
N MET A 1 -14.63 -10.06 -0.61
CA MET A 1 -15.79 -10.98 -0.50
C MET A 1 -16.31 -10.85 0.93
N LYS A 2 -17.57 -10.39 1.11
CA LYS A 2 -18.20 -10.42 2.42
C LYS A 2 -18.57 -11.90 2.69
N SER A 3 -17.93 -12.52 3.68
CA SER A 3 -18.29 -13.85 4.13
C SER A 3 -19.71 -13.80 4.69
N TYR A 4 -20.61 -14.56 4.10
CA TYR A 4 -21.97 -14.74 4.61
C TYR A 4 -21.90 -15.59 5.88
N ILE A 5 -22.24 -15.01 7.02
CA ILE A 5 -22.37 -15.74 8.28
C ILE A 5 -23.85 -16.12 8.41
N PRO A 6 -24.20 -17.41 8.37
CA PRO A 6 -25.58 -17.84 8.53
C PRO A 6 -26.08 -17.47 9.91
N THR A 7 -27.24 -16.84 9.95
CA THR A 7 -27.89 -16.39 11.18
C THR A 7 -29.05 -17.32 11.50
N ILE A 8 -29.07 -17.87 12.71
CA ILE A 8 -30.24 -18.59 13.23
C ILE A 8 -31.07 -17.63 14.09
N ASN A 9 -32.32 -17.46 13.75
CA ASN A 9 -33.25 -16.75 14.58
C ASN A 9 -33.90 -17.76 15.56
N ILE A 10 -33.52 -17.69 16.84
CA ILE A 10 -33.96 -18.61 17.88
C ILE A 10 -35.41 -18.34 18.29
N SER A 11 -35.95 -17.15 18.07
CA SER A 11 -37.33 -16.80 18.46
C SER A 11 -38.40 -17.67 17.80
N SER A 12 -38.14 -18.17 16.60
CA SER A 12 -39.03 -19.12 15.93
C SER A 12 -38.95 -20.57 16.47
N LEU A 13 -37.88 -20.87 17.20
CA LEU A 13 -37.60 -22.20 17.78
C LEU A 13 -38.05 -22.30 19.25
N LEU A 14 -38.24 -21.18 19.95
CA LEU A 14 -38.49 -21.11 21.39
C LEU A 14 -39.97 -20.83 21.74
N LYS A 15 -40.93 -20.90 20.80
CA LYS A 15 -42.35 -20.62 21.05
C LYS A 15 -43.12 -21.73 21.74
N SER A 16 -42.48 -22.83 22.14
CA SER A 16 -43.11 -23.89 22.93
C SER A 16 -42.20 -24.35 24.06
N ASP A 17 -42.78 -24.72 25.19
CA ASP A 17 -42.11 -25.17 26.41
C ASP A 17 -40.94 -26.09 26.14
N PHE A 18 -39.80 -25.82 26.81
CA PHE A 18 -38.53 -26.58 26.69
C PHE A 18 -38.74 -28.06 27.08
N ASN A 19 -39.21 -28.85 26.14
CA ASN A 19 -39.27 -30.29 26.25
C ASN A 19 -38.11 -30.93 25.45
N THR A 20 -37.67 -32.09 25.83
CA THR A 20 -36.54 -32.87 25.28
C THR A 20 -36.52 -33.00 23.74
N LEU A 21 -37.67 -32.90 23.07
CA LEU A 21 -37.83 -32.92 21.61
C LEU A 21 -37.26 -31.63 20.93
N ASP A 22 -37.38 -30.48 21.60
CA ASP A 22 -36.89 -29.21 21.06
C ASP A 22 -35.37 -29.09 21.12
N SER A 23 -34.73 -29.75 22.09
CA SER A 23 -33.28 -29.82 22.23
C SER A 23 -32.62 -30.49 21.02
N LYS A 24 -33.15 -31.59 20.51
CA LYS A 24 -32.59 -32.30 19.34
C LYS A 24 -32.76 -31.49 18.07
N ARG A 25 -33.87 -30.83 17.89
CA ARG A 25 -34.15 -29.94 16.75
C ARG A 25 -33.24 -28.73 16.77
N LEU A 26 -32.96 -28.13 17.93
CA LEU A 26 -32.02 -27.06 18.11
C LEU A 26 -30.60 -27.50 17.77
N GLU A 27 -30.19 -28.68 18.26
CA GLU A 27 -28.89 -29.26 17.97
C GLU A 27 -28.67 -29.48 16.46
N ASP A 28 -29.66 -30.03 15.75
CA ASP A 28 -29.60 -30.24 14.31
C ASP A 28 -29.54 -28.92 13.53
N SER A 29 -30.30 -27.91 13.98
CA SER A 29 -30.26 -26.56 13.42
C SER A 29 -28.86 -25.90 13.60
N ILE A 30 -28.27 -26.03 14.79
CA ILE A 30 -26.91 -25.55 15.08
C ILE A 30 -25.89 -26.26 14.22
N LYS A 31 -25.97 -27.60 14.10
CA LYS A 31 -25.05 -28.39 13.22
C LYS A 31 -25.14 -27.93 11.77
N THR A 32 -26.36 -27.75 11.27
CA THR A 32 -26.61 -27.30 9.90
C THR A 32 -26.02 -25.90 9.66
N ALA A 33 -26.28 -24.96 10.58
CA ALA A 33 -25.75 -23.61 10.47
C ALA A 33 -24.21 -23.56 10.58
N MET A 34 -23.62 -24.33 11.48
CA MET A 34 -22.17 -24.46 11.59
C MET A 34 -21.52 -25.02 10.31
N ASN A 35 -22.17 -26.00 9.67
CA ASN A 35 -21.69 -26.58 8.43
C ASN A 35 -21.76 -25.59 7.26
N GLN A 36 -22.82 -24.79 7.18
CA GLN A 36 -22.99 -23.75 6.16
C GLN A 36 -22.13 -22.51 6.40
N GLY A 37 -21.85 -22.18 7.67
CA GLY A 37 -21.09 -21.02 8.09
C GLY A 37 -19.60 -21.25 8.28
N ASP A 38 -19.06 -22.32 7.68
CA ASP A 38 -17.62 -22.67 7.79
C ASP A 38 -17.17 -22.69 9.27
N SER A 39 -17.95 -23.39 10.09
CA SER A 39 -17.73 -23.53 11.54
C SER A 39 -17.96 -22.24 12.37
N VAL A 40 -18.62 -21.24 11.82
CA VAL A 40 -18.99 -20.01 12.53
C VAL A 40 -20.49 -19.85 12.56
N LEU A 41 -21.03 -19.49 13.71
CA LEU A 41 -22.47 -19.29 13.97
C LEU A 41 -22.69 -17.99 14.73
N MET A 42 -23.70 -17.23 14.33
CA MET A 42 -24.19 -16.08 15.07
C MET A 42 -25.58 -16.38 15.63
N ILE A 43 -25.77 -16.16 16.92
CA ILE A 43 -27.06 -16.30 17.59
C ILE A 43 -27.55 -14.93 18.02
N LEU A 44 -28.77 -14.59 17.60
CA LEU A 44 -29.49 -13.41 18.03
C LEU A 44 -30.75 -13.88 18.82
N ALA A 45 -30.83 -13.50 20.09
CA ALA A 45 -31.99 -13.79 20.92
C ALA A 45 -33.03 -12.66 20.81
N GLU A 46 -34.32 -13.01 20.83
CA GLU A 46 -35.42 -12.03 20.81
C GLU A 46 -35.30 -11.09 22.02
N GLY A 47 -35.36 -9.78 21.76
CA GLY A 47 -35.20 -8.75 22.79
C GLY A 47 -33.76 -8.41 23.15
N ASN A 48 -32.79 -8.96 22.43
CA ASN A 48 -31.37 -8.65 22.66
C ASN A 48 -30.72 -8.16 21.35
N ASP A 49 -30.33 -6.90 21.29
CA ASP A 49 -29.75 -6.30 20.09
C ASP A 49 -28.29 -6.72 19.87
N LYS A 50 -27.68 -7.46 20.81
CA LYS A 50 -26.26 -7.88 20.71
C LYS A 50 -26.18 -9.33 20.29
N PRO A 51 -25.64 -9.60 19.08
CA PRO A 51 -25.41 -10.97 18.62
C PRO A 51 -24.33 -11.65 19.46
N ARG A 52 -24.49 -12.96 19.67
CA ARG A 52 -23.46 -13.83 20.23
C ARG A 52 -22.84 -14.67 19.12
N PHE A 53 -21.52 -14.70 19.06
CA PHE A 53 -20.78 -15.48 18.07
C PHE A 53 -20.26 -16.76 18.71
N PHE A 54 -20.35 -17.86 17.96
CA PHE A 54 -19.82 -19.17 18.33
C PHE A 54 -19.02 -19.70 17.15
N SER A 55 -17.88 -20.30 17.43
CA SER A 55 -17.03 -20.91 16.41
C SER A 55 -16.38 -22.19 16.94
N ARG A 56 -16.18 -23.15 16.06
CA ARG A 56 -15.28 -24.28 16.32
C ARG A 56 -13.82 -23.94 16.05
N ASN A 57 -13.59 -22.86 15.31
CA ASN A 57 -12.24 -22.32 15.03
C ASN A 57 -11.86 -21.32 16.13
N LEU A 58 -10.60 -20.94 16.16
CA LEU A 58 -10.08 -19.89 17.04
C LEU A 58 -10.86 -18.58 16.76
N MET A 59 -11.61 -18.12 17.73
CA MET A 59 -12.43 -16.91 17.59
C MET A 59 -12.37 -16.06 18.85
N CYS A 60 -12.33 -14.74 18.65
CA CYS A 60 -12.54 -13.79 19.72
C CYS A 60 -14.06 -13.62 19.97
N PRO A 61 -14.59 -13.98 21.15
CA PRO A 61 -16.03 -13.91 21.42
C PRO A 61 -16.57 -12.47 21.46
N THR A 62 -15.68 -11.48 21.70
CA THR A 62 -16.07 -10.07 21.81
C THR A 62 -16.19 -9.40 20.44
N SER A 63 -15.28 -9.69 19.52
CA SER A 63 -15.22 -9.05 18.21
C SER A 63 -15.80 -9.89 17.07
N GLY A 64 -16.05 -11.18 17.29
CA GLY A 64 -16.49 -12.12 16.26
C GLY A 64 -15.41 -12.48 15.24
N LEU A 65 -14.18 -12.00 15.41
CA LEU A 65 -13.07 -12.36 14.53
C LEU A 65 -12.68 -13.82 14.70
N SER A 66 -12.74 -14.59 13.64
CA SER A 66 -12.38 -16.01 13.61
C SER A 66 -11.11 -16.21 12.81
N TYR A 67 -10.24 -17.08 13.31
CA TYR A 67 -8.99 -17.50 12.66
C TYR A 67 -9.06 -18.97 12.31
N ALA A 68 -8.55 -19.33 11.16
CA ALA A 68 -8.34 -20.74 10.82
C ALA A 68 -7.33 -21.38 11.78
N ASN A 69 -7.44 -22.70 11.96
CA ASN A 69 -6.45 -23.43 12.76
C ASN A 69 -5.05 -23.22 12.18
N PRO A 70 -4.05 -22.89 13.02
CA PRO A 70 -2.71 -22.63 12.56
C PRO A 70 -2.08 -23.92 12.01
N GLU A 71 -1.58 -23.83 10.79
CA GLU A 71 -0.77 -24.89 10.16
C GLU A 71 0.72 -24.51 10.21
N PRO A 72 1.67 -25.43 10.18
CA PRO A 72 3.10 -25.14 10.17
C PRO A 72 3.51 -24.15 9.08
N ASN A 73 2.84 -24.19 7.91
CA ASN A 73 3.08 -23.28 6.79
C ASN A 73 2.68 -21.83 7.08
N ASN A 74 1.82 -21.58 8.08
CA ASN A 74 1.43 -20.23 8.49
C ASN A 74 2.57 -19.49 9.21
N PHE A 75 3.51 -20.24 9.79
CA PHE A 75 4.68 -19.73 10.51
C PHE A 75 5.96 -19.74 9.64
N SER A 76 5.85 -20.09 8.37
CA SER A 76 6.97 -20.11 7.44
C SER A 76 7.02 -18.88 6.57
N PHE A 77 8.10 -18.11 6.62
CA PHE A 77 8.32 -16.98 5.72
C PHE A 77 8.62 -17.40 4.27
N ASN A 78 8.88 -18.68 4.02
CA ASN A 78 9.05 -19.24 2.68
C ASN A 78 7.73 -19.74 2.07
N SER A 79 6.65 -19.77 2.86
CA SER A 79 5.32 -20.16 2.40
C SER A 79 4.46 -18.92 2.13
N PRO A 80 3.69 -18.87 1.03
CA PRO A 80 2.73 -17.79 0.78
C PRO A 80 1.67 -17.66 1.88
N LYS A 81 1.40 -18.74 2.64
CA LYS A 81 0.47 -18.74 3.78
C LYS A 81 1.01 -17.91 4.94
N GLY A 82 2.32 -17.96 5.22
CA GLY A 82 2.96 -17.30 6.36
C GLY A 82 3.77 -16.07 6.02
N ALA A 83 4.27 -15.95 4.79
CA ALA A 83 5.09 -14.80 4.35
C ALA A 83 4.35 -13.47 4.42
N CYS A 84 5.04 -12.44 4.85
CA CYS A 84 4.53 -11.06 4.76
C CYS A 84 4.25 -10.70 3.30
N PRO A 85 3.02 -10.29 2.94
CA PRO A 85 2.66 -10.02 1.55
C PRO A 85 3.32 -8.77 0.96
N GLU A 86 3.84 -7.87 1.80
CA GLU A 86 4.52 -6.65 1.35
C GLU A 86 5.95 -6.95 0.88
N CYS A 87 6.70 -7.73 1.64
CA CYS A 87 8.09 -8.07 1.33
C CYS A 87 8.30 -9.51 0.84
N ASN A 88 7.22 -10.26 0.67
CA ASN A 88 7.26 -11.67 0.26
C ASN A 88 8.23 -12.53 1.10
N GLY A 89 8.22 -12.32 2.42
CA GLY A 89 9.07 -13.06 3.34
C GLY A 89 10.54 -12.61 3.38
N ILE A 90 10.92 -11.53 2.70
CA ILE A 90 12.29 -11.00 2.68
C ILE A 90 12.63 -10.25 3.97
N GLY A 91 11.64 -9.58 4.58
CA GLY A 91 11.79 -8.79 5.81
C GLY A 91 12.25 -7.36 5.57
N SER A 92 12.71 -7.03 4.37
CA SER A 92 13.21 -5.70 4.02
C SER A 92 12.76 -5.31 2.62
N LEU A 93 12.74 -3.99 2.37
CA LEU A 93 12.39 -3.40 1.08
C LEU A 93 13.46 -2.38 0.70
N TYR A 94 13.56 -2.11 -0.60
CA TYR A 94 14.36 -0.99 -1.09
C TYR A 94 13.44 0.22 -1.27
N LYS A 95 13.80 1.35 -0.65
CA LYS A 95 13.12 2.64 -0.80
C LYS A 95 14.08 3.69 -1.31
N VAL A 96 13.58 4.59 -2.14
CA VAL A 96 14.39 5.69 -2.68
C VAL A 96 14.84 6.60 -1.54
N ASN A 97 16.11 7.02 -1.59
CA ASN A 97 16.70 7.99 -0.67
C ASN A 97 16.96 9.30 -1.42
N GLU A 98 16.27 10.36 -1.02
CA GLU A 98 16.40 11.69 -1.61
C GLU A 98 17.84 12.22 -1.53
N ASN A 99 18.58 11.92 -0.47
CA ASN A 99 19.98 12.34 -0.33
C ASN A 99 20.91 11.69 -1.35
N LYS A 100 20.54 10.51 -1.88
CA LYS A 100 21.28 9.88 -2.96
C LYS A 100 20.90 10.46 -4.32
N ILE A 101 19.67 10.92 -4.48
CA ILE A 101 19.24 11.64 -5.69
C ILE A 101 19.89 13.03 -5.73
N ILE A 102 19.98 13.70 -4.58
CA ILE A 102 20.53 15.05 -4.44
C ILE A 102 21.70 15.01 -3.45
N PRO A 103 22.86 14.49 -3.85
CA PRO A 103 23.99 14.34 -2.93
C PRO A 103 24.60 15.68 -2.51
N ASN A 104 24.42 16.71 -3.34
CA ASN A 104 24.94 18.05 -3.06
C ASN A 104 23.92 19.12 -3.48
N SER A 105 23.21 19.68 -2.53
CA SER A 105 22.21 20.73 -2.76
C SER A 105 22.80 22.08 -3.21
N LYS A 106 24.12 22.26 -3.13
CA LYS A 106 24.82 23.45 -3.67
C LYS A 106 24.96 23.39 -5.19
N LEU A 107 24.89 22.20 -5.80
CA LEU A 107 24.89 22.06 -7.24
C LEU A 107 23.55 22.49 -7.83
N SER A 108 23.60 22.97 -9.08
CA SER A 108 22.40 23.25 -9.86
C SER A 108 21.94 22.03 -10.65
N ILE A 109 20.66 22.00 -11.03
CA ILE A 109 20.12 20.94 -11.90
C ILE A 109 20.91 20.90 -13.22
N LYS A 110 21.24 22.07 -13.76
CA LYS A 110 22.05 22.20 -14.97
C LYS A 110 23.40 21.48 -14.87
N ASN A 111 24.03 21.55 -13.72
CA ASN A 111 25.37 20.98 -13.46
C ASN A 111 25.32 19.58 -12.83
N GLY A 112 24.18 18.86 -12.95
CA GLY A 112 24.07 17.48 -12.48
C GLY A 112 23.73 17.33 -11.01
N GLY A 113 23.11 18.34 -10.40
CA GLY A 113 22.65 18.27 -9.01
C GLY A 113 21.60 17.19 -8.75
N LEU A 114 20.94 16.67 -9.81
CA LEU A 114 20.11 15.47 -9.80
C LEU A 114 20.94 14.29 -10.29
N ALA A 115 21.58 13.56 -9.39
CA ALA A 115 22.55 12.51 -9.71
C ALA A 115 22.04 11.45 -10.72
N PRO A 116 20.78 10.95 -10.64
CA PRO A 116 20.26 9.97 -11.60
C PRO A 116 20.17 10.48 -13.03
N GLN A 117 20.04 11.80 -13.23
CA GLN A 117 19.91 12.42 -14.54
C GLN A 117 21.23 12.95 -15.10
N GLY A 118 22.19 13.23 -14.22
CA GLY A 118 23.45 13.88 -14.57
C GLY A 118 23.25 15.34 -15.03
N PRO A 119 24.25 15.91 -15.75
CA PRO A 119 24.16 17.26 -16.30
C PRO A 119 23.00 17.40 -17.30
N GLN A 120 22.50 18.63 -17.46
CA GLN A 120 21.39 18.94 -18.36
C GLN A 120 21.65 18.44 -19.78
N LYS A 121 20.67 17.70 -20.32
CA LYS A 121 20.65 17.16 -21.68
C LYS A 121 19.37 17.56 -22.38
N ASN A 122 19.37 17.50 -23.71
CA ASN A 122 18.15 17.68 -24.50
C ASN A 122 17.28 16.41 -24.44
N SER A 123 16.66 16.15 -23.29
CA SER A 123 15.77 15.02 -23.06
C SER A 123 14.39 15.51 -22.63
N TRP A 124 13.38 14.64 -22.80
CA TRP A 124 12.02 14.92 -22.39
C TRP A 124 11.92 15.28 -20.89
N ILE A 125 12.67 14.59 -20.03
CA ILE A 125 12.69 14.85 -18.58
C ILE A 125 13.13 16.28 -18.28
N PHE A 126 14.23 16.75 -18.90
CA PHE A 126 14.68 18.12 -18.69
C PHE A 126 13.71 19.16 -19.22
N LYS A 127 13.00 18.87 -20.32
CA LYS A 127 11.92 19.74 -20.80
C LYS A 127 10.78 19.87 -19.80
N GLN A 128 10.40 18.77 -19.13
CA GLN A 128 9.39 18.80 -18.06
C GLN A 128 9.90 19.62 -16.85
N ILE A 129 11.14 19.44 -16.46
CA ILE A 129 11.75 20.21 -15.37
C ILE A 129 11.83 21.71 -15.72
N GLU A 130 12.10 22.05 -16.98
CA GLU A 130 12.08 23.45 -17.46
C GLU A 130 10.68 24.07 -17.34
N LEU A 131 9.63 23.32 -17.65
CA LEU A 131 8.24 23.80 -17.46
C LEU A 131 7.94 24.02 -15.98
N ILE A 132 8.39 23.14 -15.10
CA ILE A 132 8.27 23.30 -13.65
C ILE A 132 9.02 24.56 -13.20
N ALA A 133 10.25 24.76 -13.73
CA ALA A 133 11.06 25.92 -13.41
C ALA A 133 10.39 27.25 -13.83
N GLN A 134 9.77 27.29 -15.00
CA GLN A 134 8.98 28.45 -15.46
C GLN A 134 7.80 28.75 -14.53
N ARG A 135 7.07 27.72 -14.11
CA ARG A 135 5.93 27.85 -13.21
C ARG A 135 6.32 28.40 -11.84
N TYR A 136 7.37 27.82 -11.25
CA TYR A 136 7.84 28.18 -9.91
C TYR A 136 8.88 29.31 -9.89
N LYS A 137 9.18 29.91 -11.06
CA LYS A 137 10.05 31.10 -11.24
C LYS A 137 11.48 30.87 -10.70
N PHE A 138 12.06 29.72 -10.94
CA PHE A 138 13.48 29.45 -10.69
C PHE A 138 14.21 29.09 -11.99
N LYS A 139 15.54 29.14 -11.98
CA LYS A 139 16.39 28.76 -13.13
C LYS A 139 17.04 27.43 -12.86
N LEU A 140 17.25 26.60 -13.90
CA LEU A 140 18.00 25.34 -13.77
C LEU A 140 19.46 25.54 -13.36
N SER A 141 19.99 26.74 -13.50
CA SER A 141 21.30 27.16 -13.03
C SER A 141 21.36 27.51 -11.55
N ASP A 142 20.21 27.67 -10.90
CA ASP A 142 20.17 28.00 -9.49
C ASP A 142 20.54 26.75 -8.64
N PRO A 143 21.21 26.93 -7.50
CA PRO A 143 21.47 25.82 -6.58
C PRO A 143 20.17 25.16 -6.12
N ILE A 144 20.16 23.83 -6.01
CA ILE A 144 18.97 23.08 -5.58
C ILE A 144 18.45 23.58 -4.24
N SER A 145 19.32 24.00 -3.34
CA SER A 145 18.94 24.58 -2.04
C SER A 145 18.07 25.84 -2.11
N LYS A 146 18.09 26.56 -3.25
CA LYS A 146 17.28 27.76 -3.49
C LYS A 146 15.96 27.47 -4.21
N ILE A 147 15.77 26.26 -4.71
CA ILE A 147 14.54 25.86 -5.41
C ILE A 147 13.40 25.72 -4.40
N PRO A 148 12.21 26.26 -4.69
CA PRO A 148 11.04 26.10 -3.81
C PRO A 148 10.74 24.64 -3.50
N LYS A 149 10.42 24.33 -2.25
CA LYS A 149 10.13 22.94 -1.82
C LYS A 149 9.01 22.30 -2.65
N ALA A 150 7.96 23.06 -2.99
CA ALA A 150 6.87 22.56 -3.82
C ALA A 150 7.33 22.16 -5.23
N ALA A 151 8.25 22.92 -5.84
CA ALA A 151 8.84 22.56 -7.12
C ALA A 151 9.70 21.31 -7.01
N MET A 152 10.48 21.17 -5.95
CA MET A 152 11.31 20.00 -5.71
C MET A 152 10.49 18.75 -5.48
N GLN A 153 9.38 18.83 -4.73
CA GLN A 153 8.43 17.73 -4.56
C GLN A 153 7.87 17.27 -5.92
N LEU A 154 7.51 18.20 -6.79
CA LEU A 154 7.03 17.88 -8.13
C LEU A 154 8.12 17.22 -9.00
N ILE A 155 9.37 17.66 -8.89
CA ILE A 155 10.50 17.06 -9.60
C ILE A 155 10.79 15.65 -9.09
N LEU A 156 10.72 15.42 -7.77
CA LEU A 156 11.03 14.13 -7.17
C LEU A 156 9.90 13.11 -7.30
N TYR A 157 8.67 13.53 -7.01
CA TYR A 157 7.53 12.61 -6.89
C TYR A 157 6.49 12.79 -7.99
N GLY A 158 6.69 13.77 -8.86
CA GLY A 158 5.80 13.99 -9.99
C GLY A 158 4.49 14.68 -9.64
N GLY A 159 3.68 14.83 -10.65
CA GLY A 159 2.34 15.39 -10.56
C GLY A 159 1.77 15.70 -11.93
N LYS A 160 0.43 15.82 -11.96
CA LYS A 160 -0.30 16.25 -13.16
C LYS A 160 -0.79 17.67 -12.92
N ASP A 161 -0.30 18.59 -13.70
CA ASP A 161 -0.69 19.98 -13.55
C ASP A 161 -0.78 20.69 -14.90
N ARG A 162 -1.75 21.58 -15.02
CA ARG A 162 -1.95 22.44 -16.19
C ARG A 162 -1.66 23.87 -15.82
N PHE A 163 -0.83 24.52 -16.59
CA PHE A 163 -0.58 25.95 -16.40
C PHE A 163 -0.44 26.67 -17.74
N SER A 164 -0.82 27.93 -17.76
CA SER A 164 -0.66 28.77 -18.94
C SER A 164 0.51 29.74 -18.74
N VAL A 165 1.37 29.84 -19.74
CA VAL A 165 2.45 30.83 -19.80
C VAL A 165 2.06 31.89 -20.84
N LYS A 166 1.92 33.14 -20.41
CA LYS A 166 1.76 34.25 -21.32
C LYS A 166 3.11 34.61 -21.91
N ASN A 167 3.23 34.49 -23.21
CA ASN A 167 4.44 34.95 -23.90
C ASN A 167 4.40 36.48 -24.00
N LYS A 168 5.32 37.16 -23.29
CA LYS A 168 5.34 38.62 -23.20
C LYS A 168 5.53 39.32 -24.56
N THR A 169 6.10 38.62 -25.54
CA THR A 169 6.46 39.19 -26.85
C THR A 169 5.32 39.11 -27.89
N LEU A 170 4.40 38.15 -27.76
CA LEU A 170 3.36 37.90 -28.75
C LEU A 170 1.94 37.98 -28.20
N GLY A 171 1.75 38.23 -26.91
CA GLY A 171 0.41 38.30 -26.27
C GLY A 171 -0.36 36.96 -26.24
N VAL A 172 0.21 35.89 -26.74
CA VAL A 172 -0.43 34.57 -26.85
C VAL A 172 -0.17 33.76 -25.60
N SER A 173 -1.23 33.28 -24.96
CA SER A 173 -1.14 32.32 -23.86
C SER A 173 -1.03 30.92 -24.43
N ARG A 174 0.02 30.18 -24.04
CA ARG A 174 0.13 28.74 -24.33
C ARG A 174 -0.14 27.95 -23.06
N GLU A 175 -1.00 26.95 -23.18
CA GLU A 175 -1.22 25.97 -22.12
C GLU A 175 -0.16 24.88 -22.19
N TYR A 176 0.44 24.58 -21.06
CA TYR A 176 1.40 23.48 -20.89
C TYR A 176 0.84 22.47 -19.89
N ASN A 177 0.94 21.24 -20.24
CA ASN A 177 0.62 20.12 -19.34
C ASN A 177 1.91 19.56 -18.76
N ILE A 178 2.03 19.55 -17.45
CA ILE A 178 3.02 18.75 -16.73
C ILE A 178 2.36 17.40 -16.48
N ASP A 179 2.88 16.36 -17.09
CA ASP A 179 2.56 14.96 -16.82
C ASP A 179 3.90 14.26 -16.59
N PHE A 180 4.35 14.36 -15.36
CA PHE A 180 5.67 13.90 -14.97
C PHE A 180 5.58 13.01 -13.73
N ASP A 181 6.04 11.78 -13.87
CA ASP A 181 5.96 10.79 -12.81
C ASP A 181 6.91 11.08 -11.62
N GLY A 182 7.91 11.91 -11.83
CA GLY A 182 8.93 12.23 -10.84
C GLY A 182 10.12 11.26 -10.87
N ILE A 183 11.28 11.77 -10.51
CA ILE A 183 12.54 11.00 -10.58
C ILE A 183 12.53 9.85 -9.56
N ALA A 184 12.05 10.07 -8.35
CA ALA A 184 11.98 9.05 -7.30
C ALA A 184 11.04 7.91 -7.69
N ASN A 185 9.83 8.25 -8.15
CA ASN A 185 8.86 7.26 -8.61
C ASN A 185 9.36 6.49 -9.83
N PHE A 186 10.05 7.16 -10.75
CA PHE A 186 10.67 6.50 -11.90
C PHE A 186 11.72 5.47 -11.48
N ILE A 187 12.58 5.79 -10.50
CA ILE A 187 13.59 4.87 -9.98
C ILE A 187 12.91 3.66 -9.33
N GLU A 188 11.87 3.87 -8.50
CA GLU A 188 11.12 2.78 -7.88
C GLU A 188 10.42 1.90 -8.91
N TYR A 189 9.81 2.50 -9.92
CA TYR A 189 9.16 1.78 -11.01
C TYR A 189 10.16 0.91 -11.76
N GLN A 190 11.30 1.47 -12.16
CA GLN A 190 12.36 0.72 -12.84
C GLN A 190 12.87 -0.43 -11.98
N TYR A 191 13.08 -0.22 -10.69
CA TYR A 191 13.51 -1.27 -9.78
C TYR A 191 12.52 -2.44 -9.69
N LYS A 192 11.21 -2.13 -9.66
CA LYS A 192 10.14 -3.14 -9.49
C LYS A 192 9.84 -3.90 -10.78
N THR A 193 9.87 -3.23 -11.92
CA THR A 193 9.32 -3.75 -13.19
C THR A 193 10.37 -4.25 -14.18
N THR A 194 11.62 -3.78 -14.09
CA THR A 194 12.64 -4.17 -15.08
C THR A 194 13.19 -5.57 -14.84
N ASP A 195 13.42 -6.31 -15.91
CA ASP A 195 14.16 -7.60 -15.86
C ASP A 195 15.66 -7.40 -16.02
N SER A 196 16.10 -6.20 -16.45
CA SER A 196 17.51 -5.89 -16.67
C SER A 196 18.26 -5.77 -15.35
N ARG A 197 19.30 -6.62 -15.17
CA ARG A 197 20.16 -6.58 -13.99
C ARG A 197 20.94 -5.26 -13.86
N SER A 198 21.31 -4.65 -14.98
CA SER A 198 22.03 -3.37 -15.00
C SER A 198 21.15 -2.23 -14.51
N ILE A 199 19.90 -2.16 -14.98
CA ILE A 199 18.92 -1.15 -14.55
C ILE A 199 18.58 -1.35 -13.07
N LYS A 200 18.37 -2.59 -12.62
CA LYS A 200 18.15 -2.88 -11.18
C LYS A 200 19.32 -2.44 -10.30
N ARG A 201 20.55 -2.65 -10.77
CA ARG A 201 21.76 -2.20 -10.06
C ARG A 201 21.81 -0.68 -9.99
N TRP A 202 21.63 -0.02 -11.13
CA TRP A 202 21.56 1.43 -11.20
C TRP A 202 20.49 2.02 -10.26
N ALA A 203 19.26 1.48 -10.27
CA ALA A 203 18.20 1.95 -9.39
C ALA A 203 18.56 1.80 -7.89
N LYS A 204 19.20 0.68 -7.52
CA LYS A 204 19.66 0.43 -6.14
C LYS A 204 20.68 1.44 -5.62
N GLU A 205 21.47 2.07 -6.50
CA GLU A 205 22.42 3.10 -6.10
C GLU A 205 21.72 4.29 -5.42
N TYR A 206 20.47 4.57 -5.83
CA TYR A 206 19.64 5.66 -5.29
C TYR A 206 18.65 5.21 -4.21
N MET A 207 18.74 3.95 -3.78
CA MET A 207 17.83 3.38 -2.79
C MET A 207 18.61 2.92 -1.55
N ASP A 208 17.88 2.85 -0.43
CA ASP A 208 18.35 2.20 0.79
C ASP A 208 17.51 0.97 1.10
N LYS A 209 18.18 -0.02 1.68
CA LYS A 209 17.52 -1.19 2.23
C LYS A 209 16.98 -0.83 3.60
N VAL A 210 15.66 -0.88 3.76
CA VAL A 210 14.96 -0.60 5.01
C VAL A 210 14.15 -1.80 5.44
N ASP A 211 13.90 -1.93 6.73
CA ASP A 211 13.01 -2.97 7.23
C ASP A 211 11.60 -2.78 6.65
N CYS A 212 10.94 -3.90 6.37
CA CYS A 212 9.59 -3.86 5.85
C CYS A 212 8.66 -3.22 6.90
N PRO A 213 7.94 -2.14 6.58
CA PRO A 213 7.11 -1.44 7.54
C PRO A 213 5.90 -2.26 8.00
N LYS A 214 5.53 -3.28 7.23
CA LYS A 214 4.38 -4.15 7.56
C LYS A 214 4.74 -5.23 8.57
N CYS A 215 5.89 -5.87 8.41
CA CYS A 215 6.32 -6.96 9.29
C CYS A 215 7.45 -6.56 10.23
N MET A 216 7.96 -5.34 10.19
CA MET A 216 9.07 -4.85 11.01
C MET A 216 10.27 -5.81 11.04
N GLY A 217 10.62 -6.36 9.87
CA GLY A 217 11.72 -7.31 9.73
C GLY A 217 11.42 -8.78 10.08
N THR A 218 10.27 -9.10 10.67
CA THR A 218 9.93 -10.48 11.10
C THR A 218 9.67 -11.44 9.95
N ARG A 219 9.44 -10.94 8.73
CA ARG A 219 9.17 -11.69 7.50
C ARG A 219 7.79 -12.34 7.43
N LEU A 220 7.06 -12.41 8.53
CA LEU A 220 5.79 -13.12 8.65
C LEU A 220 4.60 -12.18 8.53
N LYS A 221 3.46 -12.74 8.19
CA LYS A 221 2.17 -12.06 8.32
C LYS A 221 1.92 -11.70 9.78
N LYS A 222 1.11 -10.66 10.01
CA LYS A 222 0.80 -10.21 11.36
C LYS A 222 0.12 -11.29 12.20
N GLU A 223 -0.74 -12.09 11.60
CA GLU A 223 -1.49 -13.18 12.22
C GLU A 223 -0.57 -14.33 12.70
N ALA A 224 0.62 -14.46 12.13
CA ALA A 224 1.61 -15.47 12.52
C ALA A 224 2.61 -15.00 13.58
N GLN A 225 2.45 -13.78 14.08
CA GLN A 225 3.34 -13.18 15.08
C GLN A 225 2.77 -13.21 16.50
N TYR A 226 1.52 -13.65 16.66
CA TYR A 226 0.78 -13.73 17.94
C TYR A 226 0.47 -15.15 18.31
#